data_12c5bb1869063aebe3c0c5309dd085fb
#
_entry.id   12c5bb1869063aebe3c0c5309dd085fb
#
_cell.length_a   1.000
_cell.length_b   1.000
_cell.length_c   1.000
_cell.angle_alpha   90.00
_cell.angle_beta   90.00
_cell.angle_gamma   90.00
#
_symmetry.space_group_name_H-M   'P 1'
#
loop_
_entity.id
_entity.type
_entity.pdbx_description
1 polymer ?
#
loop_
_entity_poly.entity_id
_entity_poly.type
_entity_poly.pdbx_seq_one_letter_code
_entity_poly.pdbx_strand_id
1 'polypeptide(L)'
;MFHNPRDLHHHPVEKRNKMGWSWSQIKCKLQCPKDENAYYENTTWCNRDLIPIPPDRRTYGVWSYFGYWTVSGSCISAWSTGSTLLAFGLSPQQAIAVVIVGGILAGLLAVACGWTGENHHIGFTVSSRFSWGMRGSYFPVILRCFVSCMWFGMQAFWGGQATRVMIGAIIPGFAHMRNYFDPGSHLQTNDFIGLVIWMCAFIPGLLIRPEKLQIPFVICFACFCGACFGILIWAVSNAHGAGSLFHEPAKAPNVGWAFMFGITAILGSWGSGTLGQSDWTRYANRRLAPTLSQLVASPLTIAATAIIGIVVTSASHDVMGGELQWNPIYLLADIQDYYHSSSGVRAGVFFASLGMVCSQFAISVVLNSVSCGMDMAGLWPRYINIRRGAYLMCCIGIATQPWQLISTADKLLSVLSGFGVFMAPATGIMLADYHLIRRYKLRLSDLYIGDKSSIYWFYNGVNWRAFVSFLAGMWPLLPGMVATVDTYSASQWTGWVRLYNLTFLVGLALSFSVFWALSKIFPPGGLGQESPFVGEEVVLYGVSKASPETSSHTEKQDTVANVV
;
A
#
# COMPACT_ATOMS: atom_id res chain seq x y z
N MET A 1 -34.08 -78.98 -19.34
CA MET A 1 -32.92 -79.61 -19.97
C MET A 1 -31.78 -78.66 -19.86
N PHE A 2 -30.86 -79.05 -19.12
CA PHE A 2 -29.50 -78.54 -18.82
C PHE A 2 -29.13 -77.07 -19.12
N HIS A 3 -29.16 -76.27 -18.07
CA HIS A 3 -28.54 -74.97 -17.96
C HIS A 3 -27.09 -75.13 -17.49
N ASN A 4 -26.15 -74.49 -18.18
CA ASN A 4 -24.75 -74.46 -17.81
C ASN A 4 -24.44 -73.12 -17.12
N PRO A 5 -23.96 -73.10 -15.89
CA PRO A 5 -23.55 -71.86 -15.22
C PRO A 5 -22.04 -71.73 -15.24
N ARG A 6 -21.50 -70.63 -15.81
CA ARG A 6 -20.17 -70.07 -15.50
C ARG A 6 -19.84 -68.95 -16.48
N ASP A 7 -20.13 -67.71 -16.08
CA ASP A 7 -19.32 -66.57 -16.50
C ASP A 7 -19.08 -65.67 -15.28
N LEU A 8 -17.98 -65.98 -14.62
CA LEU A 8 -17.40 -65.14 -13.58
C LEU A 8 -16.69 -63.97 -14.26
N HIS A 9 -17.34 -62.81 -14.32
CA HIS A 9 -16.63 -61.58 -14.69
C HIS A 9 -15.58 -61.24 -13.65
N HIS A 10 -14.33 -61.42 -14.03
CA HIS A 10 -13.18 -60.86 -13.37
C HIS A 10 -13.26 -59.35 -13.46
N HIS A 11 -13.59 -58.67 -12.34
CA HIS A 11 -13.29 -57.25 -12.18
C HIS A 11 -11.77 -57.08 -12.14
N PRO A 12 -11.17 -56.24 -13.00
CA PRO A 12 -9.76 -55.93 -12.86
C PRO A 12 -9.55 -55.15 -11.58
N VAL A 13 -8.71 -55.69 -10.71
CA VAL A 13 -8.19 -55.03 -9.51
C VAL A 13 -7.47 -53.77 -9.97
N GLU A 14 -8.10 -52.64 -9.72
CA GLU A 14 -7.56 -51.32 -9.95
C GLU A 14 -6.27 -51.17 -9.13
N LYS A 15 -5.12 -51.29 -9.79
CA LYS A 15 -3.81 -51.03 -9.18
C LYS A 15 -3.84 -49.60 -8.63
N ARG A 16 -3.84 -49.43 -7.29
CA ARG A 16 -3.51 -48.19 -6.59
C ARG A 16 -2.18 -47.67 -7.15
N ASN A 17 -2.27 -46.79 -8.14
CA ASN A 17 -1.12 -46.07 -8.65
C ASN A 17 -0.56 -45.16 -7.55
N LYS A 18 0.72 -45.32 -7.29
CA LYS A 18 1.53 -44.47 -6.40
C LYS A 18 1.24 -43.01 -6.74
N MET A 19 0.98 -42.22 -5.70
CA MET A 19 0.67 -40.78 -5.74
C MET A 19 1.88 -39.97 -6.27
N GLY A 20 2.07 -40.01 -7.59
CA GLY A 20 2.95 -39.08 -8.30
C GLY A 20 2.06 -38.16 -9.15
N TRP A 21 1.80 -36.97 -8.66
CA TRP A 21 1.06 -35.98 -9.46
C TRP A 21 1.89 -35.63 -10.68
N SER A 22 1.30 -35.76 -11.87
CA SER A 22 1.91 -35.24 -13.11
C SER A 22 2.05 -33.72 -13.01
N TRP A 23 3.14 -33.16 -13.54
CA TRP A 23 3.34 -31.70 -13.63
C TRP A 23 2.15 -30.95 -14.26
N SER A 24 1.43 -31.57 -15.19
CA SER A 24 0.21 -31.02 -15.77
C SER A 24 -0.93 -30.94 -14.77
N GLN A 25 -1.10 -31.94 -13.91
CA GLN A 25 -2.11 -31.94 -12.84
C GLN A 25 -1.79 -30.91 -11.74
N ILE A 26 -0.51 -30.76 -11.39
CA ILE A 26 -0.04 -29.74 -10.45
C ILE A 26 -0.31 -28.34 -11.02
N LYS A 27 0.05 -28.09 -12.28
CA LYS A 27 -0.21 -26.81 -12.95
C LYS A 27 -1.71 -26.47 -13.01
N CYS A 28 -2.56 -27.47 -13.28
CA CYS A 28 -4.02 -27.25 -13.31
C CYS A 28 -4.59 -26.88 -11.94
N LYS A 29 -4.13 -27.55 -10.87
CA LYS A 29 -4.54 -27.22 -9.48
C LYS A 29 -4.00 -25.89 -8.95
N LEU A 30 -2.87 -25.43 -9.47
CA LEU A 30 -2.29 -24.14 -9.12
C LEU A 30 -2.99 -22.97 -9.82
N GLN A 31 -3.74 -23.19 -10.88
CA GLN A 31 -4.48 -22.11 -11.55
C GLN A 31 -5.49 -21.46 -10.60
N CYS A 32 -5.71 -20.15 -10.77
CA CYS A 32 -6.74 -19.43 -10.02
C CYS A 32 -8.12 -20.00 -10.36
N PRO A 33 -9.01 -20.19 -9.38
CA PRO A 33 -10.38 -20.62 -9.64
C PRO A 33 -11.09 -19.61 -10.53
N LYS A 34 -11.91 -20.09 -11.46
CA LYS A 34 -12.77 -19.30 -12.32
C LYS A 34 -14.18 -19.28 -11.72
N ASP A 35 -14.87 -18.15 -11.78
CA ASP A 35 -16.28 -18.08 -11.39
C ASP A 35 -17.11 -18.82 -12.46
N GLU A 36 -18.16 -19.55 -12.02
CA GLU A 36 -18.97 -20.39 -12.93
C GLU A 36 -19.64 -19.59 -14.06
N ASN A 37 -20.06 -18.34 -13.77
CA ASN A 37 -20.69 -17.43 -14.75
C ASN A 37 -19.76 -16.29 -15.17
N ALA A 38 -18.42 -16.53 -15.23
CA ALA A 38 -17.48 -15.47 -15.55
C ALA A 38 -17.58 -15.09 -17.05
N TYR A 39 -17.77 -13.81 -17.31
CA TYR A 39 -17.72 -13.20 -18.66
C TYR A 39 -16.28 -12.93 -19.14
N TYR A 40 -15.28 -13.35 -18.37
CA TYR A 40 -13.84 -13.22 -18.66
C TYR A 40 -13.17 -14.60 -18.67
N GLU A 41 -12.01 -14.67 -19.29
CA GLU A 41 -11.14 -15.84 -19.23
C GLU A 41 -9.88 -15.55 -18.41
N ASN A 42 -9.43 -16.53 -17.63
CA ASN A 42 -8.14 -16.45 -16.95
C ASN A 42 -7.01 -16.57 -17.98
N THR A 43 -6.44 -15.43 -18.33
CA THR A 43 -5.32 -15.32 -19.27
C THR A 43 -4.05 -14.87 -18.57
N THR A 44 -3.01 -14.63 -19.31
CA THR A 44 -1.78 -13.97 -18.82
C THR A 44 -2.04 -12.50 -18.42
N TRP A 45 -3.15 -11.91 -18.89
CA TRP A 45 -3.45 -10.49 -18.70
C TRP A 45 -4.69 -10.22 -17.87
N CYS A 46 -5.47 -11.26 -17.57
CA CYS A 46 -6.79 -11.12 -16.97
C CYS A 46 -7.06 -12.23 -15.96
N ASN A 47 -7.62 -11.85 -14.81
CA ASN A 47 -8.27 -12.74 -13.84
C ASN A 47 -9.37 -11.96 -13.10
N ARG A 48 -10.09 -12.62 -12.18
CA ARG A 48 -11.17 -12.02 -11.38
C ARG A 48 -10.78 -10.72 -10.68
N ASP A 49 -9.54 -10.62 -10.21
CA ASP A 49 -9.09 -9.51 -9.38
C ASP A 49 -8.64 -8.30 -10.22
N LEU A 50 -8.40 -8.49 -11.50
CA LEU A 50 -7.89 -7.47 -12.43
C LEU A 50 -8.98 -6.84 -13.29
N ILE A 51 -10.12 -7.51 -13.53
CA ILE A 51 -11.21 -6.94 -14.32
C ILE A 51 -11.77 -5.68 -13.68
N PRO A 52 -12.42 -4.79 -14.45
CA PRO A 52 -13.17 -3.68 -13.89
C PRO A 52 -14.20 -4.19 -12.87
N ILE A 53 -14.32 -3.49 -11.74
CA ILE A 53 -15.26 -3.91 -10.68
C ILE A 53 -16.69 -3.77 -11.18
N PRO A 54 -17.47 -4.86 -11.24
CA PRO A 54 -18.86 -4.81 -11.68
C PRO A 54 -19.74 -4.05 -10.66
N PRO A 55 -20.88 -3.49 -11.08
CA PRO A 55 -21.71 -2.61 -10.27
C PRO A 55 -22.14 -3.19 -8.91
N ASP A 56 -22.44 -4.48 -8.85
CA ASP A 56 -22.82 -5.21 -7.63
C ASP A 56 -21.72 -5.24 -6.56
N ARG A 57 -20.46 -5.09 -6.96
CA ARG A 57 -19.28 -5.05 -6.08
C ARG A 57 -18.78 -3.64 -5.77
N ARG A 58 -19.41 -2.59 -6.30
CA ARG A 58 -19.08 -1.18 -6.02
C ARG A 58 -19.74 -0.74 -4.72
N THR A 59 -19.16 -1.08 -3.60
CA THR A 59 -19.79 -0.94 -2.27
C THR A 59 -19.27 0.26 -1.46
N TYR A 60 -18.22 0.95 -1.92
CA TYR A 60 -17.55 1.99 -1.15
C TYR A 60 -18.17 3.38 -1.40
N GLY A 61 -18.78 3.95 -0.35
CA GLY A 61 -19.26 5.33 -0.29
C GLY A 61 -18.26 6.27 0.39
N VAL A 62 -18.65 7.52 0.61
CA VAL A 62 -17.83 8.57 1.26
C VAL A 62 -17.27 8.11 2.61
N TRP A 63 -18.12 7.51 3.45
CA TRP A 63 -17.71 7.03 4.78
C TRP A 63 -16.77 5.83 4.73
N SER A 64 -16.87 4.98 3.70
CA SER A 64 -15.94 3.87 3.50
C SER A 64 -14.52 4.37 3.17
N TYR A 65 -14.40 5.43 2.36
CA TYR A 65 -13.12 6.07 2.08
C TYR A 65 -12.59 6.85 3.26
N PHE A 66 -13.46 7.48 4.03
CA PHE A 66 -13.06 8.09 5.30
C PHE A 66 -12.47 7.02 6.23
N GLY A 67 -13.16 5.88 6.40
CA GLY A 67 -12.68 4.74 7.18
C GLY A 67 -11.34 4.17 6.68
N TYR A 68 -11.16 4.07 5.36
CA TYR A 68 -9.89 3.66 4.76
C TYR A 68 -8.74 4.58 5.18
N TRP A 69 -8.91 5.90 5.07
CA TRP A 69 -7.90 6.86 5.48
C TRP A 69 -7.72 6.94 6.99
N THR A 70 -8.77 6.67 7.75
CA THR A 70 -8.69 6.53 9.21
C THR A 70 -7.74 5.41 9.61
N VAL A 71 -7.82 4.23 8.98
CA VAL A 71 -6.88 3.13 9.22
C VAL A 71 -5.49 3.46 8.68
N SER A 72 -5.39 4.08 7.51
CA SER A 72 -4.13 4.40 6.84
C SER A 72 -3.35 5.52 7.55
N GLY A 73 -4.04 6.56 8.03
CA GLY A 73 -3.41 7.71 8.70
C GLY A 73 -3.30 7.55 10.21
N SER A 74 -4.12 6.67 10.84
CA SER A 74 -4.08 6.45 12.30
C SER A 74 -3.33 5.16 12.62
N CYS A 75 -2.00 5.24 12.60
CA CYS A 75 -1.12 4.09 12.77
C CYS A 75 0.21 4.50 13.39
N ILE A 76 0.98 3.52 13.84
CA ILE A 76 2.31 3.74 14.43
C ILE A 76 3.25 4.46 13.47
N SER A 77 3.20 4.16 12.17
CA SER A 77 4.04 4.84 11.19
C SER A 77 3.74 6.33 11.06
N ALA A 78 2.47 6.75 11.13
CA ALA A 78 2.10 8.16 11.12
C ALA A 78 2.59 8.89 12.40
N TRP A 79 2.40 8.26 13.57
CA TRP A 79 2.95 8.73 14.83
C TRP A 79 4.46 8.90 14.73
N SER A 80 5.17 7.82 14.37
CA SER A 80 6.63 7.80 14.32
C SER A 80 7.19 8.76 13.27
N THR A 81 6.54 8.95 12.14
CA THR A 81 6.97 9.93 11.12
C THR A 81 6.94 11.35 11.67
N GLY A 82 5.91 11.71 12.48
CA GLY A 82 5.86 13.01 13.13
C GLY A 82 6.94 13.18 14.20
N SER A 83 7.04 12.22 15.11
CA SER A 83 7.95 12.30 16.27
C SER A 83 9.44 12.18 15.88
N THR A 84 9.79 11.46 14.82
CA THR A 84 11.17 11.39 14.31
C THR A 84 11.68 12.74 13.78
N LEU A 85 10.79 13.67 13.39
CA LEU A 85 11.19 15.02 13.00
C LEU A 85 11.80 15.82 14.17
N LEU A 86 11.39 15.54 15.41
CA LEU A 86 12.01 16.11 16.61
C LEU A 86 13.43 15.56 16.80
N ALA A 87 13.62 14.25 16.63
CA ALA A 87 14.95 13.64 16.68
C ALA A 87 15.86 14.15 15.55
N PHE A 88 15.29 14.54 14.40
CA PHE A 88 16.01 15.18 13.30
C PHE A 88 16.32 16.67 13.55
N GLY A 89 15.88 17.22 14.68
CA GLY A 89 16.22 18.54 15.15
C GLY A 89 15.25 19.66 14.76
N LEU A 90 14.07 19.35 14.24
CA LEU A 90 13.02 20.34 14.06
C LEU A 90 12.33 20.66 15.40
N SER A 91 11.88 21.92 15.58
CA SER A 91 11.00 22.24 16.69
C SER A 91 9.62 21.59 16.51
N PRO A 92 8.86 21.35 17.60
CA PRO A 92 7.51 20.78 17.49
C PRO A 92 6.58 21.57 16.56
N GLN A 93 6.63 22.90 16.56
CA GLN A 93 5.83 23.75 15.68
C GLN A 93 6.17 23.51 14.20
N GLN A 94 7.47 23.38 13.89
CA GLN A 94 7.94 23.10 12.53
C GLN A 94 7.56 21.67 12.11
N ALA A 95 7.71 20.70 12.99
CA ALA A 95 7.29 19.33 12.74
C ALA A 95 5.77 19.24 12.48
N ILE A 96 4.94 19.96 13.24
CA ILE A 96 3.48 20.07 13.00
C ILE A 96 3.21 20.68 11.62
N ALA A 97 3.90 21.75 11.25
CA ALA A 97 3.74 22.36 9.94
C ALA A 97 4.12 21.39 8.81
N VAL A 98 5.22 20.64 8.96
CA VAL A 98 5.65 19.60 8.00
C VAL A 98 4.57 18.54 7.81
N VAL A 99 3.98 17.99 8.89
CA VAL A 99 3.00 16.92 8.76
C VAL A 99 1.67 17.40 8.19
N ILE A 100 1.27 18.65 8.44
CA ILE A 100 0.09 19.25 7.81
C ILE A 100 0.32 19.42 6.32
N VAL A 101 1.40 20.05 5.90
CA VAL A 101 1.72 20.28 4.48
C VAL A 101 1.90 18.95 3.75
N GLY A 102 2.68 18.03 4.31
CA GLY A 102 2.90 16.70 3.75
C GLY A 102 1.62 15.89 3.61
N GLY A 103 0.74 15.94 4.62
CA GLY A 103 -0.57 15.28 4.59
C GLY A 103 -1.51 15.84 3.51
N ILE A 104 -1.54 17.17 3.33
CA ILE A 104 -2.31 17.82 2.25
C ILE A 104 -1.79 17.37 0.88
N LEU A 105 -0.48 17.39 0.67
CA LEU A 105 0.12 16.96 -0.59
C LEU A 105 -0.13 15.47 -0.86
N ALA A 106 -0.05 14.62 0.15
CA ALA A 106 -0.38 13.20 0.03
C ALA A 106 -1.86 13.00 -0.35
N GLY A 107 -2.79 13.77 0.23
CA GLY A 107 -4.21 13.75 -0.11
C GLY A 107 -4.48 14.17 -1.55
N LEU A 108 -3.84 15.23 -2.03
CA LEU A 108 -3.93 15.69 -3.42
C LEU A 108 -3.42 14.63 -4.40
N LEU A 109 -2.29 13.99 -4.11
CA LEU A 109 -1.74 12.91 -4.92
C LEU A 109 -2.67 11.68 -4.92
N ALA A 110 -3.24 11.32 -3.78
CA ALA A 110 -4.17 10.21 -3.67
C ALA A 110 -5.42 10.43 -4.54
N VAL A 111 -5.96 11.65 -4.55
CA VAL A 111 -7.09 12.02 -5.42
C VAL A 111 -6.70 11.91 -6.89
N ALA A 112 -5.59 12.53 -7.27
CA ALA A 112 -5.15 12.55 -8.67
C ALA A 112 -4.86 11.15 -9.23
N CYS A 113 -4.20 10.27 -8.46
CA CYS A 113 -3.96 8.87 -8.83
C CYS A 113 -5.24 8.01 -8.74
N GLY A 114 -6.13 8.35 -7.82
CA GLY A 114 -7.37 7.62 -7.56
C GLY A 114 -8.42 7.75 -8.67
N TRP A 115 -8.38 8.82 -9.47
CA TRP A 115 -9.37 9.07 -10.53
C TRP A 115 -9.43 7.97 -11.59
N THR A 116 -8.35 7.25 -11.83
CA THR A 116 -8.35 6.10 -12.74
C THR A 116 -9.27 4.99 -12.23
N GLY A 117 -9.23 4.70 -10.93
CA GLY A 117 -10.12 3.73 -10.31
C GLY A 117 -11.56 4.22 -10.20
N GLU A 118 -11.77 5.50 -9.86
CA GLU A 118 -13.09 6.11 -9.73
C GLU A 118 -13.86 6.14 -11.07
N ASN A 119 -13.16 6.50 -12.16
CA ASN A 119 -13.80 6.67 -13.47
C ASN A 119 -13.92 5.36 -14.25
N HIS A 120 -12.96 4.45 -14.12
CA HIS A 120 -12.87 3.25 -14.96
C HIS A 120 -12.95 1.93 -14.17
N HIS A 121 -13.06 1.99 -12.85
CA HIS A 121 -13.16 0.85 -11.94
C HIS A 121 -12.03 -0.20 -12.08
N ILE A 122 -10.84 0.25 -12.50
CA ILE A 122 -9.62 -0.59 -12.66
C ILE A 122 -8.58 -0.24 -11.60
N GLY A 123 -7.80 -1.25 -11.17
CA GLY A 123 -6.70 -1.05 -10.22
C GLY A 123 -5.41 -0.58 -10.87
N PHE A 124 -4.41 -0.24 -10.03
CA PHE A 124 -3.10 0.26 -10.45
C PHE A 124 -2.39 -0.67 -11.43
N THR A 125 -2.41 -1.96 -11.19
CA THR A 125 -1.73 -2.96 -12.00
C THR A 125 -2.22 -2.95 -13.46
N VAL A 126 -3.51 -2.73 -13.67
CA VAL A 126 -4.11 -2.61 -15.00
C VAL A 126 -3.87 -1.21 -15.56
N SER A 127 -4.06 -0.17 -14.74
CA SER A 127 -3.86 1.21 -15.17
C SER A 127 -2.40 1.50 -15.58
N SER A 128 -1.42 0.86 -14.95
CA SER A 128 -0.02 1.02 -15.35
C SER A 128 0.25 0.64 -16.81
N ARG A 129 -0.58 -0.24 -17.41
CA ARG A 129 -0.43 -0.69 -18.81
C ARG A 129 -0.62 0.41 -19.83
N PHE A 130 -1.51 1.38 -19.57
CA PHE A 130 -1.69 2.48 -20.53
C PHE A 130 -0.49 3.42 -20.60
N SER A 131 0.23 3.63 -19.50
CA SER A 131 1.41 4.51 -19.46
C SER A 131 2.71 3.80 -19.86
N TRP A 132 2.90 2.55 -19.39
CA TRP A 132 4.15 1.82 -19.54
C TRP A 132 4.16 0.80 -20.70
N GLY A 133 2.99 0.47 -21.22
CA GLY A 133 2.81 -0.61 -22.19
C GLY A 133 2.49 -1.95 -21.51
N MET A 134 1.97 -2.88 -22.28
CA MET A 134 1.53 -4.18 -21.76
C MET A 134 2.64 -4.91 -20.98
N ARG A 135 3.83 -5.06 -21.56
CA ARG A 135 5.00 -5.68 -20.89
C ARG A 135 5.75 -4.71 -20.00
N GLY A 136 5.86 -3.44 -20.41
CA GLY A 136 6.55 -2.41 -19.64
C GLY A 136 5.93 -2.17 -18.27
N SER A 137 4.63 -2.41 -18.10
CA SER A 137 3.91 -2.28 -16.83
C SER A 137 4.39 -3.22 -15.71
N TYR A 138 5.04 -4.32 -16.05
CA TYR A 138 5.66 -5.18 -15.05
C TYR A 138 6.69 -4.43 -14.19
N PHE A 139 7.40 -3.48 -14.77
CA PHE A 139 8.42 -2.72 -14.05
C PHE A 139 7.83 -1.90 -12.85
N PRO A 140 6.88 -0.95 -13.03
CA PRO A 140 6.34 -0.21 -11.90
C PRO A 140 5.53 -1.10 -10.94
N VAL A 141 4.93 -2.19 -11.42
CA VAL A 141 4.21 -3.15 -10.57
C VAL A 141 5.18 -3.92 -9.67
N ILE A 142 6.30 -4.45 -10.19
CA ILE A 142 7.33 -5.11 -9.39
C ILE A 142 7.93 -4.14 -8.38
N LEU A 143 8.23 -2.90 -8.80
CA LEU A 143 8.80 -1.88 -7.95
C LEU A 143 7.88 -1.55 -6.77
N ARG A 144 6.58 -1.30 -7.03
CA ARG A 144 5.60 -1.05 -5.97
C ARG A 144 5.38 -2.26 -5.08
N CYS A 145 5.32 -3.45 -5.66
CA CYS A 145 5.20 -4.71 -4.93
C CYS A 145 6.35 -4.89 -3.93
N PHE A 146 7.59 -4.62 -4.35
CA PHE A 146 8.77 -4.70 -3.49
C PHE A 146 8.68 -3.69 -2.33
N VAL A 147 8.36 -2.43 -2.60
CA VAL A 147 8.14 -1.41 -1.56
C VAL A 147 7.02 -1.82 -0.60
N SER A 148 5.92 -2.39 -1.11
CA SER A 148 4.82 -2.90 -0.27
C SER A 148 5.24 -4.07 0.62
N CYS A 149 6.13 -4.95 0.13
CA CYS A 149 6.70 -6.04 0.95
C CYS A 149 7.58 -5.48 2.09
N MET A 150 8.43 -4.48 1.80
CA MET A 150 9.24 -3.82 2.83
C MET A 150 8.35 -3.13 3.88
N TRP A 151 7.31 -2.40 3.44
CA TRP A 151 6.34 -1.79 4.34
C TRP A 151 5.64 -2.81 5.22
N PHE A 152 5.20 -3.92 4.63
CA PHE A 152 4.60 -5.01 5.41
C PHE A 152 5.57 -5.51 6.47
N GLY A 153 6.83 -5.75 6.11
CA GLY A 153 7.86 -6.19 7.06
C GLY A 153 7.98 -5.25 8.26
N MET A 154 8.09 -3.93 8.00
CA MET A 154 8.17 -2.91 9.05
C MET A 154 6.92 -2.88 9.94
N GLN A 155 5.72 -2.92 9.34
CA GLN A 155 4.46 -2.95 10.08
C GLN A 155 4.30 -4.23 10.90
N ALA A 156 4.70 -5.39 10.36
CA ALA A 156 4.67 -6.66 11.07
C ALA A 156 5.63 -6.66 12.26
N PHE A 157 6.82 -6.08 12.09
CA PHE A 157 7.79 -5.98 13.18
C PHE A 157 7.28 -5.06 14.30
N TRP A 158 6.72 -3.89 13.99
CA TRP A 158 6.05 -3.05 14.98
C TRP A 158 4.86 -3.77 15.65
N GLY A 159 4.08 -4.54 14.90
CA GLY A 159 3.02 -5.39 15.45
C GLY A 159 3.56 -6.43 16.44
N GLY A 160 4.70 -7.04 16.11
CA GLY A 160 5.42 -7.97 17.00
C GLY A 160 5.94 -7.28 18.26
N GLN A 161 6.57 -6.11 18.12
CA GLN A 161 7.05 -5.32 19.27
C GLN A 161 5.88 -4.88 20.18
N ALA A 162 4.76 -4.42 19.61
CA ALA A 162 3.57 -4.10 20.39
C ALA A 162 3.02 -5.33 21.13
N THR A 163 3.04 -6.50 20.48
CA THR A 163 2.68 -7.79 21.10
C THR A 163 3.64 -8.15 22.23
N ARG A 164 4.93 -7.93 22.05
CA ARG A 164 5.94 -8.11 23.11
C ARG A 164 5.61 -7.26 24.34
N VAL A 165 5.36 -5.97 24.15
CA VAL A 165 5.04 -5.05 25.25
C VAL A 165 3.74 -5.45 25.94
N MET A 166 2.72 -5.85 25.16
CA MET A 166 1.44 -6.35 25.66
C MET A 166 1.62 -7.60 26.55
N ILE A 167 2.44 -8.56 26.13
CA ILE A 167 2.73 -9.77 26.91
C ILE A 167 3.58 -9.42 28.13
N GLY A 168 4.58 -8.53 28.00
CA GLY A 168 5.42 -8.03 29.09
C GLY A 168 4.62 -7.35 30.19
N ALA A 169 3.53 -6.66 29.84
CA ALA A 169 2.61 -6.08 30.80
C ALA A 169 1.86 -7.13 31.63
N ILE A 170 1.58 -8.31 31.08
CA ILE A 170 0.97 -9.44 31.80
C ILE A 170 2.05 -10.21 32.58
N ILE A 171 3.16 -10.52 31.93
CA ILE A 171 4.27 -11.35 32.45
C ILE A 171 5.55 -10.51 32.43
N PRO A 172 5.90 -9.78 33.53
CA PRO A 172 7.09 -8.92 33.55
C PRO A 172 8.41 -9.64 33.22
N GLY A 173 8.53 -10.91 33.60
CA GLY A 173 9.71 -11.72 33.24
C GLY A 173 9.93 -11.92 31.75
N PHE A 174 8.88 -11.79 30.93
CA PHE A 174 9.01 -11.83 29.48
C PHE A 174 9.68 -10.57 28.91
N ALA A 175 9.41 -9.41 29.51
CA ALA A 175 10.04 -8.15 29.11
C ALA A 175 11.56 -8.18 29.29
N HIS A 176 12.04 -8.81 30.37
CA HIS A 176 13.45 -8.87 30.78
C HIS A 176 14.14 -10.21 30.45
N MET A 177 13.58 -10.99 29.49
CA MET A 177 14.19 -12.25 29.10
C MET A 177 15.55 -12.04 28.42
N ARG A 178 16.45 -13.01 28.59
CA ARG A 178 17.78 -12.97 27.98
C ARG A 178 17.70 -12.90 26.46
N ASN A 179 18.47 -11.98 25.87
CA ASN A 179 18.63 -11.94 24.42
C ASN A 179 19.65 -13.03 23.97
N TYR A 180 19.24 -13.80 22.95
CA TYR A 180 20.06 -14.84 22.33
C TYR A 180 20.56 -14.44 20.93
N PHE A 181 20.10 -13.30 20.38
CA PHE A 181 20.57 -12.79 19.11
C PHE A 181 21.78 -11.88 19.30
N ASP A 182 22.59 -11.76 18.24
CA ASP A 182 23.72 -10.83 18.20
C ASP A 182 23.21 -9.38 18.39
N PRO A 183 23.85 -8.58 19.27
CA PRO A 183 23.52 -7.16 19.42
C PRO A 183 23.55 -6.37 18.12
N GLY A 184 24.44 -6.71 17.17
CA GLY A 184 24.50 -6.09 15.85
C GLY A 184 23.32 -6.39 14.93
N SER A 185 22.48 -7.38 15.28
CA SER A 185 21.29 -7.71 14.49
C SER A 185 20.13 -6.72 14.66
N HIS A 186 20.15 -5.87 15.70
CA HIS A 186 19.04 -5.01 16.11
C HIS A 186 17.73 -5.78 16.38
N LEU A 187 17.80 -7.07 16.68
CA LEU A 187 16.67 -7.94 16.98
C LEU A 187 16.85 -8.54 18.39
N GLN A 188 15.81 -8.42 19.21
CA GLN A 188 15.77 -9.07 20.52
C GLN A 188 14.95 -10.35 20.46
N THR A 189 15.25 -11.32 21.33
CA THR A 189 14.54 -12.60 21.38
C THR A 189 13.06 -12.43 21.68
N ASN A 190 12.71 -11.52 22.60
CA ASN A 190 11.32 -11.22 22.93
C ASN A 190 10.59 -10.50 21.77
N ASP A 191 11.28 -9.64 20.98
CA ASP A 191 10.73 -9.06 19.75
C ASP A 191 10.41 -10.11 18.71
N PHE A 192 11.32 -11.09 18.53
CA PHE A 192 11.12 -12.19 17.60
C PHE A 192 9.93 -13.08 18.01
N ILE A 193 9.80 -13.40 19.29
CA ILE A 193 8.66 -14.17 19.81
C ILE A 193 7.36 -13.38 19.61
N GLY A 194 7.35 -12.08 19.91
CA GLY A 194 6.22 -11.19 19.68
C GLY A 194 5.83 -11.15 18.21
N LEU A 195 6.81 -11.07 17.29
CA LEU A 195 6.59 -11.12 15.84
C LEU A 195 5.92 -12.43 15.40
N VAL A 196 6.42 -13.58 15.89
CA VAL A 196 5.85 -14.89 15.56
C VAL A 196 4.39 -14.98 16.04
N ILE A 197 4.11 -14.55 17.27
CA ILE A 197 2.74 -14.56 17.82
C ILE A 197 1.83 -13.64 16.98
N TRP A 198 2.30 -12.42 16.66
CA TRP A 198 1.54 -11.48 15.81
C TRP A 198 1.26 -12.07 14.44
N MET A 199 2.25 -12.70 13.78
CA MET A 199 2.09 -13.35 12.49
C MET A 199 1.09 -14.52 12.54
N CYS A 200 1.10 -15.31 13.60
CA CYS A 200 0.14 -16.39 13.81
C CYS A 200 -1.32 -15.86 13.92
N ALA A 201 -1.52 -14.68 14.50
CA ALA A 201 -2.81 -14.02 14.54
C ALA A 201 -3.16 -13.34 13.20
N PHE A 202 -2.18 -12.77 12.49
CA PHE A 202 -2.37 -12.03 11.26
C PHE A 202 -2.74 -12.92 10.06
N ILE A 203 -2.06 -14.05 9.87
CA ILE A 203 -2.24 -14.95 8.73
C ILE A 203 -3.70 -15.39 8.53
N PRO A 204 -4.46 -15.80 9.57
CA PRO A 204 -5.89 -16.08 9.44
C PRO A 204 -6.73 -14.86 9.02
N GLY A 205 -6.32 -13.65 9.40
CA GLY A 205 -6.98 -12.42 9.01
C GLY A 205 -7.01 -12.19 7.48
N LEU A 206 -6.05 -12.73 6.75
CA LEU A 206 -5.99 -12.69 5.28
C LEU A 206 -7.09 -13.51 4.59
N LEU A 207 -7.83 -14.32 5.31
CA LEU A 207 -8.98 -15.05 4.80
C LEU A 207 -10.22 -14.14 4.62
N ILE A 208 -10.25 -13.00 5.31
CA ILE A 208 -11.35 -12.04 5.23
C ILE A 208 -11.28 -11.33 3.87
N ARG A 209 -12.41 -11.29 3.17
CA ARG A 209 -12.49 -10.60 1.87
C ARG A 209 -12.42 -9.08 2.05
N PRO A 210 -11.78 -8.34 1.13
CA PRO A 210 -11.65 -6.88 1.23
C PRO A 210 -12.97 -6.13 1.43
N GLU A 211 -14.05 -6.62 0.83
CA GLU A 211 -15.38 -6.02 0.94
C GLU A 211 -15.99 -6.11 2.35
N LYS A 212 -15.49 -7.03 3.20
CA LYS A 212 -15.99 -7.28 4.56
C LYS A 212 -15.13 -6.68 5.67
N LEU A 213 -14.09 -5.94 5.33
CA LEU A 213 -13.12 -5.40 6.29
C LEU A 213 -13.60 -4.15 7.04
N GLN A 214 -14.72 -3.55 6.68
CA GLN A 214 -15.18 -2.27 7.26
C GLN A 214 -15.40 -2.34 8.77
N ILE A 215 -16.10 -3.37 9.28
CA ILE A 215 -16.38 -3.51 10.72
C ILE A 215 -15.10 -3.77 11.54
N PRO A 216 -14.25 -4.75 11.19
CA PRO A 216 -12.95 -4.91 11.83
C PRO A 216 -12.13 -3.62 11.88
N PHE A 217 -12.15 -2.81 10.82
CA PHE A 217 -11.40 -1.55 10.79
C PHE A 217 -11.92 -0.52 11.80
N VAL A 218 -13.23 -0.39 11.95
CA VAL A 218 -13.82 0.51 12.95
C VAL A 218 -13.41 0.11 14.37
N ILE A 219 -13.41 -1.19 14.68
CA ILE A 219 -12.99 -1.70 16.00
C ILE A 219 -11.50 -1.41 16.24
N CYS A 220 -10.64 -1.75 15.27
CA CYS A 220 -9.20 -1.49 15.38
C CYS A 220 -8.89 0.00 15.53
N PHE A 221 -9.60 0.84 14.79
CA PHE A 221 -9.47 2.30 14.90
C PHE A 221 -9.87 2.80 16.28
N ALA A 222 -11.01 2.37 16.81
CA ALA A 222 -11.45 2.78 18.14
C ALA A 222 -10.45 2.38 19.24
N CYS A 223 -9.90 1.17 19.17
CA CYS A 223 -8.86 0.70 20.08
C CYS A 223 -7.58 1.53 19.97
N PHE A 224 -7.15 1.86 18.73
CA PHE A 224 -5.97 2.70 18.51
C PHE A 224 -6.16 4.13 19.00
N CYS A 225 -7.33 4.74 18.73
CA CYS A 225 -7.64 6.07 19.26
C CYS A 225 -7.63 6.09 20.79
N GLY A 226 -8.24 5.09 21.43
CA GLY A 226 -8.21 4.95 22.89
C GLY A 226 -6.78 4.89 23.42
N ALA A 227 -5.90 4.12 22.79
CA ALA A 227 -4.48 4.06 23.11
C ALA A 227 -3.77 5.41 22.94
N CYS A 228 -3.96 6.07 21.79
CA CYS A 228 -3.34 7.36 21.50
C CYS A 228 -3.76 8.45 22.50
N PHE A 229 -5.06 8.57 22.79
CA PHE A 229 -5.55 9.54 23.76
C PHE A 229 -5.12 9.18 25.19
N GLY A 230 -5.09 7.90 25.55
CA GLY A 230 -4.59 7.44 26.85
C GLY A 230 -3.13 7.84 27.08
N ILE A 231 -2.27 7.57 26.09
CA ILE A 231 -0.85 7.96 26.15
C ILE A 231 -0.69 9.49 26.16
N LEU A 232 -1.47 10.22 25.35
CA LEU A 232 -1.45 11.68 25.31
C LEU A 232 -1.83 12.29 26.66
N ILE A 233 -2.93 11.83 27.26
CA ILE A 233 -3.38 12.30 28.58
C ILE A 233 -2.31 12.01 29.63
N TRP A 234 -1.74 10.81 29.65
CA TRP A 234 -0.66 10.46 30.55
C TRP A 234 0.53 11.40 30.39
N ALA A 235 1.02 11.61 29.15
CA ALA A 235 2.19 12.43 28.89
C ALA A 235 1.99 13.89 29.32
N VAL A 236 0.89 14.51 28.85
CA VAL A 236 0.59 15.92 29.13
C VAL A 236 0.31 16.16 30.61
N SER A 237 -0.37 15.22 31.32
CA SER A 237 -0.66 15.35 32.74
C SER A 237 0.61 15.28 33.61
N ASN A 238 1.55 14.40 33.28
CA ASN A 238 2.80 14.24 34.02
C ASN A 238 3.83 15.33 33.70
N ALA A 239 3.87 15.83 32.46
CA ALA A 239 4.72 16.95 32.07
C ALA A 239 4.12 18.33 32.43
N HIS A 240 2.89 18.38 32.95
CA HIS A 240 2.13 19.61 33.19
C HIS A 240 2.02 20.52 31.96
N GLY A 241 2.04 19.94 30.76
CA GLY A 241 1.96 20.66 29.48
C GLY A 241 2.44 19.83 28.28
N ALA A 242 2.66 20.51 27.17
CA ALA A 242 3.13 19.87 25.92
C ALA A 242 4.65 19.57 25.90
N GLY A 243 5.37 19.86 26.98
CA GLY A 243 6.81 19.66 27.13
C GLY A 243 7.67 20.87 26.77
N SER A 244 8.92 20.85 27.25
CA SER A 244 9.90 21.95 27.12
C SER A 244 10.32 22.17 25.66
N LEU A 245 10.33 21.16 24.81
CA LEU A 245 10.74 21.27 23.41
C LEU A 245 9.91 22.28 22.62
N PHE A 246 8.67 22.57 23.05
CA PHE A 246 7.85 23.62 22.41
C PHE A 246 8.41 25.02 22.61
N HIS A 247 9.30 25.22 23.59
CA HIS A 247 9.93 26.49 23.92
C HIS A 247 11.42 26.54 23.50
N GLU A 248 11.98 25.41 23.02
CA GLU A 248 13.34 25.32 22.55
C GLU A 248 13.45 25.68 21.06
N PRO A 249 14.56 26.32 20.63
CA PRO A 249 14.82 26.53 19.23
C PRO A 249 15.15 25.21 18.51
N ALA A 250 14.91 25.16 17.19
CA ALA A 250 15.29 24.01 16.40
C ALA A 250 16.81 23.75 16.48
N LYS A 251 17.19 22.49 16.60
CA LYS A 251 18.58 22.01 16.68
C LYS A 251 19.15 21.62 15.32
N ALA A 252 18.32 21.57 14.27
CA ALA A 252 18.76 21.24 12.90
C ALA A 252 19.71 22.30 12.36
N PRO A 253 20.86 21.92 11.75
CA PRO A 253 21.84 22.86 11.20
C PRO A 253 21.25 23.79 10.14
N ASN A 254 20.29 23.31 9.37
CA ASN A 254 19.51 24.09 8.41
C ASN A 254 18.04 23.67 8.44
N VAL A 255 17.25 24.47 9.11
CA VAL A 255 15.82 24.21 9.30
C VAL A 255 15.06 24.08 7.99
N GLY A 256 15.37 24.90 6.97
CA GLY A 256 14.68 24.85 5.67
C GLY A 256 14.88 23.52 4.96
N TRP A 257 16.09 22.99 4.93
CA TRP A 257 16.36 21.68 4.34
C TRP A 257 15.79 20.53 5.17
N ALA A 258 15.85 20.62 6.49
CA ALA A 258 15.21 19.64 7.38
C ALA A 258 13.69 19.61 7.19
N PHE A 259 13.07 20.77 7.02
CA PHE A 259 11.63 20.90 6.73
C PHE A 259 11.26 20.22 5.41
N MET A 260 12.01 20.49 4.34
CA MET A 260 11.78 19.85 3.03
C MET A 260 12.03 18.34 3.05
N PHE A 261 13.03 17.89 3.79
CA PHE A 261 13.28 16.47 4.00
C PHE A 261 12.11 15.78 4.73
N GLY A 262 11.55 16.43 5.73
CA GLY A 262 10.36 15.96 6.44
C GLY A 262 9.14 15.80 5.50
N ILE A 263 8.87 16.80 4.65
CA ILE A 263 7.81 16.70 3.63
C ILE A 263 8.07 15.52 2.68
N THR A 264 9.31 15.37 2.21
CA THR A 264 9.70 14.26 1.34
C THR A 264 9.52 12.90 2.02
N ALA A 265 9.87 12.78 3.30
CA ALA A 265 9.68 11.56 4.07
C ALA A 265 8.20 11.19 4.20
N ILE A 266 7.33 12.18 4.45
CA ILE A 266 5.87 11.96 4.49
C ILE A 266 5.37 11.50 3.12
N LEU A 267 5.70 12.19 2.04
CA LEU A 267 5.28 11.80 0.70
C LEU A 267 5.84 10.43 0.29
N GLY A 268 7.05 10.09 0.71
CA GLY A 268 7.65 8.76 0.52
C GLY A 268 6.92 7.67 1.29
N SER A 269 6.48 7.97 2.53
CA SER A 269 5.72 7.04 3.37
C SER A 269 4.43 6.61 2.72
N TRP A 270 3.67 7.54 2.16
CA TRP A 270 2.38 7.26 1.50
C TRP A 270 2.51 7.10 -0.03
N GLY A 271 3.70 7.27 -0.61
CA GLY A 271 3.93 7.28 -2.07
C GLY A 271 3.47 6.02 -2.79
N SER A 272 3.74 4.85 -2.24
CA SER A 272 3.29 3.56 -2.78
C SER A 272 1.75 3.43 -2.68
N GLY A 273 1.15 3.86 -1.57
CA GLY A 273 -0.30 3.88 -1.37
C GLY A 273 -1.01 4.86 -2.30
N THR A 274 -0.50 6.10 -2.42
CA THR A 274 -1.09 7.12 -3.29
C THR A 274 -0.98 6.76 -4.76
N LEU A 275 0.16 6.23 -5.22
CA LEU A 275 0.33 5.72 -6.59
C LEU A 275 -0.69 4.62 -6.90
N GLY A 276 -0.93 3.71 -5.97
CA GLY A 276 -1.88 2.61 -6.10
C GLY A 276 -3.29 2.94 -5.62
N GLN A 277 -3.66 4.19 -5.45
CA GLN A 277 -4.97 4.56 -4.88
C GLN A 277 -6.15 4.07 -5.74
N SER A 278 -5.96 3.86 -7.03
CA SER A 278 -6.95 3.23 -7.92
C SER A 278 -7.36 1.82 -7.49
N ASP A 279 -6.52 1.09 -6.75
CA ASP A 279 -6.86 -0.23 -6.20
C ASP A 279 -8.06 -0.19 -5.24
N TRP A 280 -8.27 0.96 -4.59
CA TRP A 280 -9.37 1.19 -3.67
C TRP A 280 -10.49 2.00 -4.30
N THR A 281 -10.17 3.07 -5.04
CA THR A 281 -11.20 3.93 -5.66
C THR A 281 -12.02 3.21 -6.73
N ARG A 282 -11.54 2.08 -7.26
CA ARG A 282 -12.32 1.23 -8.18
C ARG A 282 -13.60 0.64 -7.57
N TYR A 283 -13.72 0.59 -6.23
CA TYR A 283 -14.92 0.13 -5.54
C TYR A 283 -15.96 1.24 -5.30
N ALA A 284 -15.74 2.44 -5.85
CA ALA A 284 -16.65 3.58 -5.66
C ALA A 284 -18.05 3.29 -6.19
N ASN A 285 -19.06 3.50 -5.33
CA ASN A 285 -20.47 3.37 -5.70
C ASN A 285 -21.06 4.67 -6.25
N ARG A 286 -20.39 5.80 -6.02
CA ARG A 286 -20.81 7.13 -6.48
C ARG A 286 -19.58 7.91 -6.95
N ARG A 287 -19.77 8.68 -8.03
CA ARG A 287 -18.77 9.63 -8.50
C ARG A 287 -18.46 10.67 -7.41
N LEU A 288 -17.20 11.07 -7.31
CA LEU A 288 -16.66 12.03 -6.33
C LEU A 288 -16.68 11.56 -4.86
N ALA A 289 -17.22 10.37 -4.54
CA ALA A 289 -17.18 9.86 -3.17
C ALA A 289 -15.74 9.64 -2.67
N PRO A 290 -14.82 9.00 -3.44
CA PRO A 290 -13.42 8.91 -3.04
C PRO A 290 -12.75 10.29 -2.99
N THR A 291 -12.96 11.13 -4.00
CA THR A 291 -12.32 12.44 -4.12
C THR A 291 -12.61 13.33 -2.91
N LEU A 292 -13.89 13.55 -2.56
CA LEU A 292 -14.29 14.40 -1.44
C LEU A 292 -13.77 13.85 -0.10
N SER A 293 -13.89 12.53 0.09
CA SER A 293 -13.45 11.91 1.33
C SER A 293 -11.93 12.00 1.51
N GLN A 294 -11.16 11.72 0.47
CA GLN A 294 -9.70 11.69 0.53
C GLN A 294 -9.06 13.05 0.76
N LEU A 295 -9.64 14.12 0.16
CA LEU A 295 -9.15 15.49 0.38
C LEU A 295 -9.22 15.93 1.84
N VAL A 296 -10.16 15.40 2.62
CA VAL A 296 -10.33 15.74 4.03
C VAL A 296 -9.71 14.69 4.94
N ALA A 297 -10.04 13.41 4.72
CA ALA A 297 -9.66 12.33 5.63
C ALA A 297 -8.15 12.07 5.65
N SER A 298 -7.48 12.12 4.49
CA SER A 298 -6.05 11.87 4.41
C SER A 298 -5.22 12.88 5.23
N PRO A 299 -5.29 14.20 4.96
CA PRO A 299 -4.52 15.15 5.75
C PRO A 299 -4.94 15.18 7.22
N LEU A 300 -6.23 15.04 7.51
CA LEU A 300 -6.74 15.07 8.88
C LEU A 300 -6.18 13.91 9.72
N THR A 301 -6.27 12.68 9.23
CA THR A 301 -5.88 11.50 10.02
C THR A 301 -4.37 11.37 10.14
N ILE A 302 -3.62 11.68 9.09
CA ILE A 302 -2.16 11.69 9.10
C ILE A 302 -1.66 12.76 10.08
N ALA A 303 -2.14 14.01 9.94
CA ALA A 303 -1.69 15.10 10.80
C ALA A 303 -2.11 14.90 12.25
N ALA A 304 -3.35 14.48 12.52
CA ALA A 304 -3.81 14.28 13.91
C ALA A 304 -2.95 13.25 14.65
N THR A 305 -2.67 12.10 14.02
CA THR A 305 -1.85 11.05 14.63
C THR A 305 -0.40 11.49 14.82
N ALA A 306 0.18 12.16 13.83
CA ALA A 306 1.54 12.68 13.91
C ALA A 306 1.68 13.80 14.95
N ILE A 307 0.70 14.69 15.09
CA ILE A 307 0.67 15.75 16.12
C ILE A 307 0.61 15.13 17.51
N ILE A 308 -0.24 14.11 17.72
CA ILE A 308 -0.25 13.38 18.99
C ILE A 308 1.15 12.82 19.29
N GLY A 309 1.80 12.19 18.29
CA GLY A 309 3.17 11.69 18.43
C GLY A 309 4.17 12.77 18.82
N ILE A 310 4.13 13.92 18.14
CA ILE A 310 5.00 15.09 18.43
C ILE A 310 4.80 15.59 19.87
N VAL A 311 3.54 15.79 20.28
CA VAL A 311 3.22 16.30 21.63
C VAL A 311 3.65 15.30 22.70
N VAL A 312 3.33 14.02 22.50
CA VAL A 312 3.71 12.95 23.45
C VAL A 312 5.23 12.84 23.56
N THR A 313 5.96 12.85 22.44
CA THR A 313 7.42 12.77 22.46
C THR A 313 8.04 13.97 23.18
N SER A 314 7.50 15.17 22.98
CA SER A 314 7.97 16.36 23.70
C SER A 314 7.66 16.30 25.22
N ALA A 315 6.45 15.92 25.59
CA ALA A 315 6.06 15.81 26.98
C ALA A 315 6.78 14.66 27.70
N SER A 316 6.91 13.49 27.07
CA SER A 316 7.63 12.35 27.67
C SER A 316 9.13 12.60 27.83
N HIS A 317 9.73 13.42 26.98
CA HIS A 317 11.12 13.87 27.14
C HIS A 317 11.36 14.51 28.51
N ASP A 318 10.46 15.35 28.95
CA ASP A 318 10.57 16.02 30.27
C ASP A 318 10.31 15.06 31.44
N VAL A 319 9.37 14.12 31.27
CA VAL A 319 9.02 13.13 32.30
C VAL A 319 10.12 12.08 32.49
N MET A 320 10.78 11.67 31.41
CA MET A 320 11.71 10.54 31.41
C MET A 320 13.20 10.91 31.38
N GLY A 321 13.52 12.16 31.70
CA GLY A 321 14.92 12.56 31.89
C GLY A 321 15.71 12.88 30.63
N GLY A 322 15.06 13.26 29.54
CA GLY A 322 15.69 13.86 28.36
C GLY A 322 15.90 12.95 27.15
N GLU A 323 15.42 11.72 27.18
CA GLU A 323 15.43 10.85 26.01
C GLU A 323 14.26 11.13 25.05
N LEU A 324 14.54 11.16 23.75
CA LEU A 324 13.51 11.36 22.71
C LEU A 324 12.94 10.01 22.26
N GLN A 325 11.84 9.59 22.88
CA GLN A 325 11.15 8.36 22.50
C GLN A 325 10.20 8.60 21.31
N TRP A 326 10.74 8.53 20.11
CA TRP A 326 9.99 8.76 18.87
C TRP A 326 9.02 7.62 18.51
N ASN A 327 9.26 6.40 19.02
CA ASN A 327 8.42 5.25 18.76
C ASN A 327 7.49 4.98 19.95
N PRO A 328 6.16 4.98 19.78
CA PRO A 328 5.21 4.80 20.88
C PRO A 328 5.36 3.44 21.59
N ILE A 329 5.86 2.42 20.90
CA ILE A 329 6.05 1.09 21.50
C ILE A 329 7.22 1.09 22.47
N TYR A 330 8.32 1.75 22.14
CA TYR A 330 9.46 1.92 23.05
C TYR A 330 9.05 2.76 24.26
N LEU A 331 8.31 3.85 24.01
CA LEU A 331 7.77 4.68 25.10
C LEU A 331 6.92 3.86 26.08
N LEU A 332 6.06 2.95 25.60
CA LEU A 332 5.25 2.10 26.48
C LEU A 332 6.09 1.12 27.29
N ALA A 333 7.17 0.59 26.73
CA ALA A 333 8.11 -0.26 27.46
C ALA A 333 8.83 0.56 28.57
N ASP A 334 9.32 1.75 28.21
CA ASP A 334 10.02 2.63 29.16
C ASP A 334 9.10 3.12 30.28
N ILE A 335 7.82 3.41 30.00
CA ILE A 335 6.81 3.72 31.00
C ILE A 335 6.68 2.58 32.02
N GLN A 336 6.62 1.33 31.53
CA GLN A 336 6.51 0.16 32.41
C GLN A 336 7.73 0.04 33.34
N ASP A 337 8.92 0.26 32.82
CA ASP A 337 10.17 0.17 33.58
C ASP A 337 10.32 1.37 34.55
N TYR A 338 10.01 2.58 34.11
CA TYR A 338 10.08 3.81 34.91
C TYR A 338 9.23 3.74 36.19
N TYR A 339 8.00 3.21 36.08
CA TYR A 339 7.10 3.05 37.24
C TYR A 339 7.23 1.67 37.91
N HIS A 340 8.37 0.98 37.73
CA HIS A 340 8.68 -0.31 38.37
C HIS A 340 7.58 -1.38 38.18
N SER A 341 6.95 -1.39 37.02
CA SER A 341 5.90 -2.37 36.64
C SER A 341 4.75 -2.45 37.66
N SER A 342 4.34 -1.33 38.23
CA SER A 342 3.18 -1.30 39.14
C SER A 342 1.91 -1.80 38.44
N SER A 343 0.97 -2.42 39.20
CA SER A 343 -0.21 -3.09 38.61
C SER A 343 -1.08 -2.16 37.77
N GLY A 344 -1.27 -0.90 38.18
CA GLY A 344 -2.02 0.10 37.43
C GLY A 344 -1.33 0.49 36.11
N VAL A 345 -0.01 0.68 36.14
CA VAL A 345 0.78 1.00 34.95
C VAL A 345 0.77 -0.17 33.98
N ARG A 346 0.94 -1.42 34.46
CA ARG A 346 0.85 -2.61 33.64
C ARG A 346 -0.50 -2.73 32.90
N ALA A 347 -1.60 -2.44 33.59
CA ALA A 347 -2.92 -2.42 32.96
C ALA A 347 -3.01 -1.33 31.87
N GLY A 348 -2.52 -0.11 32.12
CA GLY A 348 -2.46 0.96 31.13
C GLY A 348 -1.63 0.59 29.90
N VAL A 349 -0.43 0.06 30.12
CA VAL A 349 0.48 -0.39 29.06
C VAL A 349 -0.14 -1.55 28.25
N PHE A 350 -0.83 -2.49 28.91
CA PHE A 350 -1.52 -3.57 28.21
C PHE A 350 -2.58 -3.04 27.23
N PHE A 351 -3.50 -2.18 27.67
CA PHE A 351 -4.54 -1.66 26.79
C PHE A 351 -3.99 -0.74 25.70
N ALA A 352 -2.97 0.06 26.00
CA ALA A 352 -2.31 0.90 25.01
C ALA A 352 -1.60 0.04 23.94
N SER A 353 -0.86 -0.99 24.35
CA SER A 353 -0.20 -1.92 23.43
C SER A 353 -1.21 -2.73 22.59
N LEU A 354 -2.34 -3.13 23.16
CA LEU A 354 -3.43 -3.78 22.43
C LEU A 354 -3.95 -2.86 21.32
N GLY A 355 -4.15 -1.57 21.58
CA GLY A 355 -4.52 -0.58 20.56
C GLY A 355 -3.48 -0.50 19.44
N MET A 356 -2.19 -0.55 19.78
CA MET A 356 -1.11 -0.57 18.78
C MET A 356 -1.12 -1.87 17.95
N VAL A 357 -1.31 -3.04 18.56
CA VAL A 357 -1.47 -4.33 17.87
C VAL A 357 -2.64 -4.28 16.88
N CYS A 358 -3.80 -3.78 17.32
CA CYS A 358 -4.98 -3.64 16.46
C CYS A 358 -4.71 -2.73 15.25
N SER A 359 -4.03 -1.60 15.46
CA SER A 359 -3.67 -0.67 14.39
C SER A 359 -2.75 -1.34 13.36
N GLN A 360 -1.71 -2.05 13.82
CA GLN A 360 -0.79 -2.73 12.91
C GLN A 360 -1.46 -3.88 12.14
N PHE A 361 -2.41 -4.56 12.76
CA PHE A 361 -3.22 -5.56 12.09
C PHE A 361 -4.05 -4.94 10.96
N ALA A 362 -4.78 -3.87 11.25
CA ALA A 362 -5.64 -3.20 10.28
C ALA A 362 -4.85 -2.62 9.10
N ILE A 363 -3.76 -1.89 9.34
CA ILE A 363 -2.95 -1.27 8.27
C ILE A 363 -2.25 -2.33 7.41
N SER A 364 -1.79 -3.42 8.01
CA SER A 364 -1.13 -4.51 7.28
C SER A 364 -2.09 -5.24 6.34
N VAL A 365 -3.36 -5.40 6.73
CA VAL A 365 -4.39 -5.95 5.83
C VAL A 365 -4.71 -4.96 4.71
N VAL A 366 -5.00 -3.70 5.04
CA VAL A 366 -5.49 -2.70 4.07
C VAL A 366 -4.42 -2.29 3.08
N LEU A 367 -3.37 -1.65 3.55
CA LEU A 367 -2.38 -1.02 2.67
C LEU A 367 -1.39 -2.00 2.07
N ASN A 368 -1.03 -3.04 2.82
CA ASN A 368 0.03 -3.94 2.38
C ASN A 368 -0.55 -5.17 1.67
N SER A 369 -1.41 -5.96 2.36
CA SER A 369 -1.84 -7.27 1.84
C SER A 369 -2.68 -7.18 0.58
N VAL A 370 -3.69 -6.29 0.58
CA VAL A 370 -4.61 -6.16 -0.56
C VAL A 370 -3.88 -5.55 -1.74
N SER A 371 -3.13 -4.46 -1.54
CA SER A 371 -2.41 -3.77 -2.61
C SER A 371 -1.30 -4.63 -3.20
N CYS A 372 -0.44 -5.22 -2.36
CA CYS A 372 0.62 -6.13 -2.82
C CYS A 372 0.06 -7.40 -3.46
N GLY A 373 -1.04 -7.93 -2.90
CA GLY A 373 -1.74 -9.08 -3.48
C GLY A 373 -2.27 -8.80 -4.88
N MET A 374 -2.79 -7.59 -5.14
CA MET A 374 -3.20 -7.15 -6.47
C MET A 374 -2.02 -6.99 -7.43
N ASP A 375 -0.90 -6.44 -6.95
CA ASP A 375 0.31 -6.33 -7.76
C ASP A 375 0.83 -7.70 -8.18
N MET A 376 0.94 -8.64 -7.25
CA MET A 376 1.36 -10.01 -7.54
C MET A 376 0.36 -10.74 -8.45
N ALA A 377 -0.95 -10.53 -8.26
CA ALA A 377 -1.98 -11.05 -9.15
C ALA A 377 -1.84 -10.50 -10.57
N GLY A 378 -1.38 -9.25 -10.72
CA GLY A 378 -1.10 -8.66 -12.02
C GLY A 378 0.17 -9.15 -12.69
N LEU A 379 1.17 -9.58 -11.92
CA LEU A 379 2.41 -10.18 -12.44
C LEU A 379 2.18 -11.60 -12.97
N TRP A 380 1.36 -12.39 -12.27
CA TRP A 380 1.06 -13.79 -12.63
C TRP A 380 -0.45 -14.11 -12.52
N PRO A 381 -1.32 -13.50 -13.34
CA PRO A 381 -2.77 -13.57 -13.18
C PRO A 381 -3.33 -15.00 -13.20
N ARG A 382 -2.68 -15.88 -13.93
CA ARG A 382 -3.11 -17.28 -14.08
C ARG A 382 -2.97 -18.09 -12.79
N TYR A 383 -2.00 -17.74 -11.92
CA TYR A 383 -1.64 -18.56 -10.75
C TYR A 383 -1.81 -17.84 -9.43
N ILE A 384 -1.72 -16.52 -9.42
CA ILE A 384 -1.76 -15.70 -8.21
C ILE A 384 -3.04 -14.85 -8.20
N ASN A 385 -3.79 -14.97 -7.10
CA ASN A 385 -4.88 -14.08 -6.72
C ASN A 385 -4.43 -13.22 -5.52
N ILE A 386 -5.22 -12.24 -5.12
CA ILE A 386 -4.92 -11.32 -4.01
C ILE A 386 -4.48 -12.10 -2.75
N ARG A 387 -5.19 -13.17 -2.39
CA ARG A 387 -4.89 -13.95 -1.17
C ARG A 387 -3.53 -14.66 -1.24
N ARG A 388 -3.24 -15.33 -2.37
CA ARG A 388 -1.94 -16.01 -2.56
C ARG A 388 -0.79 -14.99 -2.58
N GLY A 389 -1.03 -13.83 -3.22
CA GLY A 389 -0.08 -12.72 -3.23
C GLY A 389 0.18 -12.19 -1.82
N ALA A 390 -0.84 -12.04 -0.99
CA ALA A 390 -0.69 -11.60 0.40
C ALA A 390 0.15 -12.58 1.24
N TYR A 391 0.00 -13.89 1.08
CA TYR A 391 0.87 -14.86 1.76
C TYR A 391 2.33 -14.78 1.30
N LEU A 392 2.54 -14.62 -0.01
CA LEU A 392 3.89 -14.45 -0.54
C LEU A 392 4.55 -13.16 -0.05
N MET A 393 3.77 -12.06 0.04
CA MET A 393 4.20 -10.82 0.66
C MET A 393 4.66 -11.02 2.11
N CYS A 394 3.95 -11.81 2.90
CA CYS A 394 4.37 -12.10 4.28
C CYS A 394 5.76 -12.70 4.34
N CYS A 395 6.05 -13.68 3.48
CA CYS A 395 7.37 -14.33 3.42
C CYS A 395 8.46 -13.34 2.99
N ILE A 396 8.22 -12.59 1.91
CA ILE A 396 9.20 -11.63 1.38
C ILE A 396 9.43 -10.49 2.37
N GLY A 397 8.35 -9.94 2.96
CA GLY A 397 8.45 -8.81 3.87
C GLY A 397 9.28 -9.11 5.12
N ILE A 398 9.12 -10.30 5.72
CA ILE A 398 9.97 -10.71 6.84
C ILE A 398 11.42 -10.97 6.39
N ALA A 399 11.63 -11.51 5.19
CA ALA A 399 12.96 -11.74 4.63
C ALA A 399 13.75 -10.44 4.37
N THR A 400 13.08 -9.27 4.28
CA THR A 400 13.76 -7.96 4.17
C THR A 400 14.43 -7.49 5.46
N GLN A 401 14.37 -8.26 6.54
CA GLN A 401 14.95 -7.94 7.85
C GLN A 401 14.50 -6.56 8.38
N PRO A 402 13.19 -6.34 8.58
CA PRO A 402 12.64 -5.02 8.88
C PRO A 402 13.21 -4.36 10.14
N TRP A 403 13.71 -5.16 11.10
CA TRP A 403 14.38 -4.65 12.30
C TRP A 403 15.64 -3.83 12.01
N GLN A 404 16.29 -4.06 10.87
CA GLN A 404 17.43 -3.24 10.44
C GLN A 404 16.97 -1.87 9.91
N LEU A 405 15.84 -1.83 9.21
CA LEU A 405 15.33 -0.65 8.52
C LEU A 405 14.79 0.42 9.48
N ILE A 406 14.27 0.00 10.64
CA ILE A 406 13.62 0.88 11.63
C ILE A 406 14.33 0.92 12.98
N SER A 407 15.61 0.58 12.99
CA SER A 407 16.40 0.52 14.23
C SER A 407 16.66 1.89 14.86
N THR A 408 16.68 2.98 14.07
CA THR A 408 16.84 4.37 14.54
C THR A 408 15.92 5.32 13.79
N ALA A 409 15.67 6.51 14.35
CA ALA A 409 14.87 7.56 13.71
C ALA A 409 15.44 7.97 12.34
N ASP A 410 16.76 8.15 12.24
CA ASP A 410 17.43 8.55 11.01
C ASP A 410 17.31 7.49 9.91
N LYS A 411 17.46 6.21 10.28
CA LYS A 411 17.26 5.10 9.34
C LYS A 411 15.82 5.05 8.83
N LEU A 412 14.83 5.20 9.73
CA LEU A 412 13.43 5.25 9.33
C LEU A 412 13.19 6.38 8.32
N LEU A 413 13.58 7.62 8.61
CA LEU A 413 13.40 8.75 7.70
C LEU A 413 14.14 8.54 6.37
N SER A 414 15.33 7.97 6.38
CA SER A 414 16.11 7.67 5.17
C SER A 414 15.41 6.63 4.30
N VAL A 415 14.86 5.57 4.89
CA VAL A 415 14.08 4.54 4.17
C VAL A 415 12.82 5.14 3.55
N LEU A 416 12.07 5.96 4.31
CA LEU A 416 10.86 6.61 3.82
C LEU A 416 11.14 7.55 2.64
N SER A 417 12.19 8.36 2.75
CA SER A 417 12.63 9.25 1.67
C SER A 417 13.14 8.45 0.47
N GLY A 418 13.85 7.35 0.71
CA GLY A 418 14.33 6.43 -0.32
C GLY A 418 13.23 5.83 -1.18
N PHE A 419 12.08 5.49 -0.60
CA PHE A 419 10.91 5.06 -1.38
C PHE A 419 10.47 6.14 -2.38
N GLY A 420 10.60 7.42 -2.02
CA GLY A 420 10.28 8.55 -2.87
C GLY A 420 11.12 8.59 -4.16
N VAL A 421 12.39 8.16 -4.14
CA VAL A 421 13.27 8.14 -5.33
C VAL A 421 12.66 7.34 -6.48
N PHE A 422 11.93 6.28 -6.15
CA PHE A 422 11.35 5.37 -7.13
C PHE A 422 9.85 5.62 -7.35
N MET A 423 9.11 5.92 -6.29
CA MET A 423 7.65 6.09 -6.38
C MET A 423 7.26 7.41 -7.02
N ALA A 424 8.00 8.50 -6.77
CA ALA A 424 7.68 9.81 -7.31
C ALA A 424 7.77 9.86 -8.85
N PRO A 425 8.84 9.35 -9.51
CA PRO A 425 8.87 9.29 -10.96
C PRO A 425 7.76 8.44 -11.58
N ALA A 426 7.44 7.29 -10.99
CA ALA A 426 6.34 6.46 -11.46
C ALA A 426 5.00 7.19 -11.37
N THR A 427 4.77 7.91 -10.25
CA THR A 427 3.57 8.74 -10.05
C THR A 427 3.49 9.85 -11.10
N GLY A 428 4.58 10.59 -11.34
CA GLY A 428 4.63 11.68 -12.32
C GLY A 428 4.27 11.22 -13.73
N ILE A 429 4.78 10.07 -14.18
CA ILE A 429 4.46 9.49 -15.49
C ILE A 429 2.97 9.17 -15.62
N MET A 430 2.39 8.49 -14.63
CA MET A 430 0.98 8.10 -14.69
C MET A 430 0.04 9.31 -14.63
N LEU A 431 0.37 10.32 -13.83
CA LEU A 431 -0.37 11.58 -13.78
C LEU A 431 -0.30 12.34 -15.12
N ALA A 432 0.90 12.47 -15.71
CA ALA A 432 1.07 13.14 -17.00
C ALA A 432 0.28 12.44 -18.11
N ASP A 433 0.33 11.10 -18.17
CA ASP A 433 -0.37 10.35 -19.20
C ASP A 433 -1.89 10.44 -19.05
N TYR A 434 -2.42 10.13 -17.87
CA TYR A 434 -3.86 10.07 -17.65
C TYR A 434 -4.53 11.43 -17.77
N HIS A 435 -3.97 12.47 -17.13
CA HIS A 435 -4.60 13.79 -17.06
C HIS A 435 -4.34 14.66 -18.32
N LEU A 436 -3.08 14.70 -18.80
CA LEU A 436 -2.71 15.63 -19.87
C LEU A 436 -2.72 15.00 -21.27
N ILE A 437 -2.23 13.76 -21.40
CA ILE A 437 -2.08 13.13 -22.72
C ILE A 437 -3.38 12.45 -23.13
N ARG A 438 -3.92 11.57 -22.31
CA ARG A 438 -5.17 10.82 -22.60
C ARG A 438 -6.43 11.58 -22.25
N ARG A 439 -6.33 12.59 -21.38
CA ARG A 439 -7.48 13.43 -20.96
C ARG A 439 -8.64 12.56 -20.46
N TYR A 440 -8.33 11.63 -19.54
CA TYR A 440 -9.27 10.73 -18.88
C TYR A 440 -9.91 9.65 -19.77
N LYS A 441 -9.59 9.58 -21.06
CA LYS A 441 -10.19 8.63 -22.02
C LYS A 441 -9.31 7.39 -22.18
N LEU A 442 -9.88 6.20 -21.95
CA LEU A 442 -9.19 4.92 -22.06
C LEU A 442 -10.01 3.94 -22.91
N ARG A 443 -9.33 3.14 -23.72
CA ARG A 443 -9.89 1.93 -24.33
C ARG A 443 -9.66 0.76 -23.37
N LEU A 444 -10.69 0.44 -22.54
CA LEU A 444 -10.52 -0.53 -21.45
C LEU A 444 -10.24 -1.94 -21.96
N SER A 445 -10.90 -2.39 -23.03
CA SER A 445 -10.67 -3.70 -23.62
C SER A 445 -9.22 -3.92 -24.04
N ASP A 446 -8.57 -2.89 -24.57
CA ASP A 446 -7.19 -2.97 -25.06
C ASP A 446 -6.15 -3.16 -23.94
N LEU A 447 -6.51 -2.83 -22.66
CA LEU A 447 -5.66 -3.08 -21.49
C LEU A 447 -5.50 -4.57 -21.15
N TYR A 448 -6.29 -5.45 -21.77
CA TYR A 448 -6.27 -6.90 -21.53
C TYR A 448 -5.80 -7.70 -22.74
N ILE A 449 -5.42 -7.02 -23.85
CA ILE A 449 -4.94 -7.64 -25.10
C ILE A 449 -3.42 -7.55 -25.13
N GLY A 450 -2.75 -8.68 -25.12
CA GLY A 450 -1.30 -8.79 -25.00
C GLY A 450 -0.55 -8.92 -26.32
N ASP A 451 -1.04 -8.32 -27.40
CA ASP A 451 -0.45 -8.36 -28.73
C ASP A 451 -0.56 -7.02 -29.47
N LYS A 452 -0.14 -6.99 -30.74
CA LYS A 452 -0.09 -5.78 -31.58
C LYS A 452 -1.45 -5.15 -31.89
N SER A 453 -2.56 -5.82 -31.61
CA SER A 453 -3.90 -5.27 -31.82
C SER A 453 -4.29 -4.25 -30.75
N SER A 454 -3.66 -4.29 -29.57
CA SER A 454 -3.84 -3.31 -28.52
C SER A 454 -3.14 -1.99 -28.82
N ILE A 455 -3.81 -0.85 -28.63
CA ILE A 455 -3.17 0.48 -28.70
C ILE A 455 -2.08 0.67 -27.65
N TYR A 456 -2.10 -0.13 -26.56
CA TYR A 456 -1.12 -0.07 -25.46
C TYR A 456 0.07 -1.02 -25.66
N TRP A 457 0.14 -1.69 -26.83
CA TRP A 457 1.29 -2.53 -27.15
C TRP A 457 2.57 -1.72 -27.40
N PHE A 458 2.45 -0.48 -27.93
CA PHE A 458 3.57 0.40 -28.26
C PHE A 458 4.70 -0.34 -29.05
N TYR A 459 5.94 -0.24 -28.57
CA TYR A 459 7.06 -0.94 -29.17
C TYR A 459 7.34 -2.25 -28.42
N ASN A 460 6.97 -3.39 -28.99
CA ASN A 460 7.12 -4.72 -28.40
C ASN A 460 6.55 -4.86 -26.97
N GLY A 461 5.48 -4.18 -26.68
CA GLY A 461 4.83 -4.20 -25.38
C GLY A 461 5.38 -3.16 -24.38
N VAL A 462 6.28 -2.29 -24.80
CA VAL A 462 6.97 -1.32 -23.93
C VAL A 462 6.79 0.10 -24.45
N ASN A 463 6.42 1.03 -23.59
CA ASN A 463 6.43 2.45 -23.87
C ASN A 463 7.77 3.06 -23.44
N TRP A 464 8.71 3.22 -24.37
CA TRP A 464 10.05 3.74 -24.09
C TRP A 464 10.05 5.13 -23.45
N ARG A 465 9.00 5.96 -23.73
CA ARG A 465 8.86 7.30 -23.15
C ARG A 465 8.77 7.24 -21.63
N ALA A 466 8.06 6.25 -21.09
CA ALA A 466 7.91 6.05 -19.66
C ALA A 466 9.27 5.72 -19.00
N PHE A 467 10.06 4.84 -19.60
CA PHE A 467 11.38 4.48 -19.07
C PHE A 467 12.36 5.64 -19.10
N VAL A 468 12.42 6.41 -20.20
CA VAL A 468 13.26 7.60 -20.27
C VAL A 468 12.87 8.63 -19.22
N SER A 469 11.56 8.87 -19.05
CA SER A 469 11.04 9.81 -18.06
C SER A 469 11.30 9.34 -16.63
N PHE A 470 11.19 8.04 -16.37
CA PHE A 470 11.50 7.44 -15.07
C PHE A 470 12.98 7.66 -14.72
N LEU A 471 13.87 7.36 -15.65
CA LEU A 471 15.32 7.58 -15.46
C LEU A 471 15.62 9.06 -15.23
N ALA A 472 15.02 9.96 -15.99
CA ALA A 472 15.19 11.40 -15.82
C ALA A 472 14.75 11.89 -14.43
N GLY A 473 13.67 11.35 -13.88
CA GLY A 473 13.21 11.68 -12.52
C GLY A 473 14.01 11.02 -11.41
N MET A 474 14.49 9.79 -11.62
CA MET A 474 15.20 9.01 -10.61
C MET A 474 16.68 9.36 -10.51
N TRP A 475 17.37 9.46 -11.66
CA TRP A 475 18.82 9.58 -11.73
C TRP A 475 19.40 10.72 -10.89
N PRO A 476 18.85 11.97 -10.91
CA PRO A 476 19.44 13.08 -10.15
C PRO A 476 19.35 12.90 -8.63
N LEU A 477 18.52 11.97 -8.16
CA LEU A 477 18.23 11.75 -6.74
C LEU A 477 19.11 10.65 -6.13
N LEU A 478 19.64 9.75 -6.96
CA LEU A 478 20.45 8.61 -6.51
C LEU A 478 21.73 9.02 -5.78
N PRO A 479 22.53 10.00 -6.27
CA PRO A 479 23.77 10.38 -5.57
C PRO A 479 23.50 10.89 -4.16
N GLY A 480 22.42 11.68 -3.98
CA GLY A 480 22.02 12.17 -2.66
C GLY A 480 21.52 11.07 -1.74
N MET A 481 20.78 10.08 -2.27
CA MET A 481 20.36 8.90 -1.51
C MET A 481 21.55 8.10 -1.01
N VAL A 482 22.53 7.81 -1.87
CA VAL A 482 23.76 7.10 -1.50
C VAL A 482 24.56 7.87 -0.45
N ALA A 483 24.73 9.17 -0.64
CA ALA A 483 25.43 10.03 0.31
C ALA A 483 24.75 10.10 1.69
N THR A 484 23.42 9.98 1.75
CA THR A 484 22.69 10.00 3.03
C THR A 484 22.85 8.67 3.79
N VAL A 485 23.03 7.56 3.08
CA VAL A 485 23.31 6.25 3.70
C VAL A 485 24.78 6.18 4.17
N ASP A 486 25.71 6.75 3.39
CA ASP A 486 27.12 6.88 3.74
C ASP A 486 27.40 8.27 4.31
N THR A 487 27.41 8.40 5.64
CA THR A 487 27.60 9.66 6.35
C THR A 487 28.93 10.37 6.03
N TYR A 488 29.96 9.64 5.61
CA TYR A 488 31.23 10.21 5.16
C TYR A 488 31.07 10.99 3.86
N SER A 489 30.31 10.46 2.91
CA SER A 489 30.07 11.11 1.62
C SER A 489 29.11 12.30 1.71
N ALA A 490 28.24 12.35 2.74
CA ALA A 490 27.24 13.41 2.89
C ALA A 490 27.85 14.82 3.03
N SER A 491 28.98 14.94 3.72
CA SER A 491 29.68 16.23 3.90
C SER A 491 30.30 16.75 2.61
N GLN A 492 30.74 15.87 1.72
CA GLN A 492 31.36 16.22 0.45
C GLN A 492 30.36 16.52 -0.67
N TRP A 493 29.17 15.87 -0.62
CA TRP A 493 28.15 15.91 -1.68
C TRP A 493 26.93 16.76 -1.30
N THR A 494 27.18 17.88 -0.63
CA THR A 494 26.10 18.74 -0.06
C THR A 494 25.01 19.12 -1.08
N GLY A 495 25.38 19.40 -2.34
CA GLY A 495 24.43 19.74 -3.39
C GLY A 495 23.47 18.59 -3.72
N TRP A 496 23.98 17.36 -3.80
CA TRP A 496 23.17 16.17 -4.06
C TRP A 496 22.28 15.81 -2.87
N VAL A 497 22.77 15.97 -1.63
CA VAL A 497 21.97 15.78 -0.41
C VAL A 497 20.83 16.79 -0.36
N ARG A 498 21.05 18.06 -0.71
CA ARG A 498 19.98 19.06 -0.81
C ARG A 498 18.94 18.71 -1.86
N LEU A 499 19.37 18.19 -3.02
CA LEU A 499 18.44 17.70 -4.04
C LEU A 499 17.64 16.50 -3.55
N TYR A 500 18.29 15.60 -2.81
CA TYR A 500 17.63 14.45 -2.18
C TYR A 500 16.59 14.86 -1.13
N ASN A 501 16.79 15.97 -0.42
CA ASN A 501 15.76 16.51 0.50
C ASN A 501 14.48 16.95 -0.22
N LEU A 502 14.51 17.09 -1.55
CA LEU A 502 13.36 17.39 -2.41
C LEU A 502 12.90 16.19 -3.25
N THR A 503 13.32 14.98 -2.91
CA THR A 503 13.20 13.77 -3.72
C THR A 503 11.84 13.62 -4.36
N PHE A 504 10.77 13.64 -3.57
CA PHE A 504 9.45 13.36 -4.09
C PHE A 504 8.97 14.44 -5.07
N LEU A 505 9.17 15.70 -4.74
CA LEU A 505 8.74 16.83 -5.56
C LEU A 505 9.53 16.91 -6.87
N VAL A 506 10.85 16.78 -6.79
CA VAL A 506 11.73 16.84 -7.97
C VAL A 506 11.54 15.62 -8.86
N GLY A 507 11.51 14.41 -8.29
CA GLY A 507 11.33 13.18 -9.05
C GLY A 507 10.00 13.15 -9.81
N LEU A 508 8.91 13.57 -9.15
CA LEU A 508 7.60 13.71 -9.76
C LEU A 508 7.60 14.76 -10.87
N ALA A 509 8.09 15.98 -10.58
CA ALA A 509 8.06 17.09 -11.55
C ALA A 509 8.90 16.80 -12.79
N LEU A 510 10.10 16.25 -12.64
CA LEU A 510 10.97 15.91 -13.78
C LEU A 510 10.36 14.81 -14.64
N SER A 511 9.92 13.70 -14.03
CA SER A 511 9.33 12.60 -14.79
C SER A 511 8.05 12.99 -15.48
N PHE A 512 7.18 13.77 -14.81
CA PHE A 512 5.96 14.32 -15.37
C PHE A 512 6.23 15.19 -16.60
N SER A 513 7.15 16.16 -16.46
CA SER A 513 7.49 17.12 -17.52
C SER A 513 8.15 16.44 -18.72
N VAL A 514 9.08 15.52 -18.47
CA VAL A 514 9.77 14.78 -19.54
C VAL A 514 8.79 13.86 -20.28
N PHE A 515 7.92 13.14 -19.54
CA PHE A 515 6.90 12.28 -20.17
C PHE A 515 5.91 13.08 -21.01
N TRP A 516 5.45 14.21 -20.49
CA TRP A 516 4.57 15.11 -21.23
C TRP A 516 5.23 15.64 -22.50
N ALA A 517 6.47 16.12 -22.41
CA ALA A 517 7.22 16.64 -23.55
C ALA A 517 7.46 15.55 -24.62
N LEU A 518 7.96 14.38 -24.21
CA LEU A 518 8.17 13.26 -25.13
C LEU A 518 6.88 12.78 -25.79
N SER A 519 5.75 12.78 -25.07
CA SER A 519 4.46 12.39 -25.62
C SER A 519 3.83 13.45 -26.53
N LYS A 520 4.25 14.72 -26.42
CA LYS A 520 3.90 15.77 -27.36
C LYS A 520 4.73 15.70 -28.64
N ILE A 521 6.03 15.43 -28.55
CA ILE A 521 6.94 15.29 -29.70
C ILE A 521 6.64 14.00 -30.46
N PHE A 522 6.40 12.92 -29.72
CA PHE A 522 6.10 11.58 -30.25
C PHE A 522 4.75 11.11 -29.72
N PRO A 523 3.61 11.53 -30.26
CA PRO A 523 2.31 11.20 -29.71
C PRO A 523 2.02 9.68 -29.76
N PRO A 524 1.49 9.10 -28.65
CA PRO A 524 1.06 7.71 -28.65
C PRO A 524 -0.20 7.54 -29.52
N GLY A 525 -0.39 6.34 -30.06
CA GLY A 525 -1.58 6.00 -30.83
C GLY A 525 -2.86 5.94 -29.98
N GLY A 526 -4.02 6.09 -30.64
CA GLY A 526 -5.34 5.91 -30.01
C GLY A 526 -5.75 6.98 -29.01
N LEU A 527 -5.15 8.18 -29.07
CA LEU A 527 -5.53 9.30 -28.21
C LEU A 527 -6.97 9.75 -28.49
N GLY A 528 -7.70 10.06 -27.41
CA GLY A 528 -9.09 10.52 -27.49
C GLY A 528 -10.13 9.43 -27.74
N GLN A 529 -9.71 8.19 -27.95
CA GLN A 529 -10.60 7.04 -28.11
C GLN A 529 -10.98 6.48 -26.73
N GLU A 530 -12.24 6.12 -26.60
CA GLU A 530 -12.79 5.49 -25.41
C GLU A 530 -13.59 4.25 -25.82
N SER A 531 -13.42 3.16 -25.08
CA SER A 531 -14.26 1.97 -25.22
C SER A 531 -14.43 1.29 -23.87
N PRO A 532 -15.64 0.78 -23.58
CA PRO A 532 -15.89 0.01 -22.38
C PRO A 532 -15.13 -1.32 -22.41
N PHE A 533 -15.10 -2.01 -21.28
CA PHE A 533 -14.61 -3.38 -21.21
C PHE A 533 -15.64 -4.33 -21.84
N VAL A 534 -15.20 -5.19 -22.73
CA VAL A 534 -16.07 -6.18 -23.41
C VAL A 534 -16.67 -7.13 -22.36
N GLY A 535 -17.99 -7.09 -22.21
CA GLY A 535 -18.74 -7.82 -21.19
C GLY A 535 -19.42 -6.93 -20.15
N GLU A 536 -19.00 -5.66 -20.01
CA GLU A 536 -19.67 -4.70 -19.14
C GLU A 536 -21.07 -4.34 -19.65
N GLU A 537 -21.25 -4.33 -20.96
CA GLU A 537 -22.55 -4.14 -21.60
C GLU A 537 -23.56 -5.25 -21.29
N VAL A 538 -23.11 -6.49 -21.15
CA VAL A 538 -23.96 -7.62 -20.76
C VAL A 538 -24.44 -7.51 -19.33
N VAL A 539 -23.60 -6.95 -18.44
CA VAL A 539 -23.92 -6.78 -17.01
C VAL A 539 -24.75 -5.52 -16.77
N LEU A 540 -24.47 -4.43 -17.51
CA LEU A 540 -25.14 -3.14 -17.31
C LEU A 540 -26.52 -3.06 -17.97
N TYR A 541 -26.72 -3.72 -19.10
CA TYR A 541 -27.93 -3.56 -19.92
C TYR A 541 -28.75 -4.85 -20.08
N GLY A 542 -28.35 -5.96 -19.48
CA GLY A 542 -29.14 -7.20 -19.51
C GLY A 542 -29.32 -7.80 -20.92
N VAL A 543 -28.48 -7.41 -21.88
CA VAL A 543 -28.57 -7.91 -23.26
C VAL A 543 -28.04 -9.33 -23.30
N SER A 544 -28.96 -10.28 -23.34
CA SER A 544 -28.66 -11.70 -23.63
C SER A 544 -27.83 -11.79 -24.91
N LYS A 545 -26.76 -12.60 -24.89
CA LYS A 545 -26.02 -12.99 -26.08
C LYS A 545 -27.00 -13.63 -27.08
N ALA A 546 -27.43 -12.87 -28.05
CA ALA A 546 -27.93 -13.46 -29.28
C ALA A 546 -26.72 -14.08 -29.99
N SER A 547 -26.74 -15.39 -30.17
CA SER A 547 -25.83 -16.15 -31.01
C SER A 547 -25.72 -15.47 -32.39
N PRO A 548 -24.56 -15.45 -33.03
CA PRO A 548 -24.49 -15.03 -34.42
C PRO A 548 -25.16 -16.08 -35.28
N GLU A 549 -26.46 -15.98 -35.45
CA GLU A 549 -27.15 -16.69 -36.53
C GLU A 549 -26.94 -15.93 -37.84
N THR A 550 -26.38 -16.65 -38.78
CA THR A 550 -26.31 -16.43 -40.20
C THR A 550 -27.38 -15.49 -40.76
N SER A 551 -26.98 -14.29 -41.16
CA SER A 551 -27.78 -13.43 -42.01
C SER A 551 -27.66 -13.88 -43.47
N SER A 552 -28.67 -14.60 -43.98
CA SER A 552 -28.99 -14.64 -45.39
C SER A 552 -30.29 -13.87 -45.65
N HIS A 553 -30.17 -12.80 -46.42
CA HIS A 553 -31.17 -12.18 -47.28
C HIS A 553 -32.63 -12.12 -46.84
N THR A 554 -33.14 -10.92 -46.63
CA THR A 554 -34.19 -10.37 -47.51
C THR A 554 -34.45 -8.88 -47.22
N GLU A 555 -34.24 -8.06 -48.23
CA GLU A 555 -34.80 -6.72 -48.35
C GLU A 555 -36.35 -6.76 -48.25
N LYS A 556 -36.92 -5.87 -47.48
CA LYS A 556 -38.16 -5.14 -47.91
C LYS A 556 -38.28 -3.82 -47.15
N GLN A 557 -38.40 -2.79 -47.99
CA GLN A 557 -38.92 -1.46 -47.68
C GLN A 557 -40.28 -1.53 -46.96
N ASP A 558 -40.55 -0.62 -46.02
CA ASP A 558 -41.55 0.43 -46.20
C ASP A 558 -41.83 1.23 -44.91
N THR A 559 -41.73 2.51 -45.09
CA THR A 559 -42.64 3.59 -44.71
C THR A 559 -42.94 3.93 -43.25
N VAL A 560 -42.40 5.09 -42.86
CA VAL A 560 -43.05 6.29 -42.25
C VAL A 560 -44.21 6.10 -41.26
N ALA A 561 -44.04 6.61 -40.04
CA ALA A 561 -44.92 7.65 -39.48
C ALA A 561 -44.48 8.10 -38.06
N ASN A 562 -44.20 9.40 -37.98
CA ASN A 562 -44.46 10.35 -36.90
C ASN A 562 -45.32 9.91 -35.72
N VAL A 563 -44.96 10.31 -34.49
CA VAL A 563 -45.72 11.33 -33.71
C VAL A 563 -45.20 11.33 -32.23
N VAL A 564 -44.81 12.53 -31.81
CA VAL A 564 -44.68 13.17 -30.49
C VAL A 564 -43.52 12.77 -29.62
#